data_b19538c3bfd109c2dfe57e5b5571fe91
#
_entry.id   b19538c3bfd109c2dfe57e5b5571fe91
#
_cell.length_a   1.000
_cell.length_b   1.000
_cell.length_c   1.000
_cell.angle_alpha   90.00
_cell.angle_beta   90.00
_cell.angle_gamma   90.00
#
_symmetry.space_group_name_H-M   'P 1'
#
loop_
_entity.id
_entity.type
_entity.pdbx_description
1 polymer ?
#
loop_
_entity_poly.entity_id
_entity_poly.type
_entity_poly.pdbx_seq_one_letter_code
_entity_poly.pdbx_strand_id
1 'polypeptide(L)'
;MSKEVDRVEVVTVTDPETGRRLQAWVRRLGDDVVVAIGGGDLPHVGCVVLAVPSPKGPAAEHTPSVSVLTIPPHKEEPIARPVAEALCRRLGGATVVTAGVHETGIDRSGLEVYLRLGADLAEAVGDRLEDTA
;
A
#
# COMPACT_ATOMS: atom_id res chain seq x y z
N MET A 1 -16.15 -6.52 20.05
CA MET A 1 -14.82 -7.09 20.18
C MET A 1 -13.76 -6.05 19.87
N SER A 2 -12.81 -5.92 20.74
CA SER A 2 -11.74 -4.94 20.52
C SER A 2 -10.75 -5.46 19.47
N LYS A 3 -10.27 -4.56 18.63
CA LYS A 3 -9.23 -4.88 17.65
C LYS A 3 -7.87 -4.78 18.32
N GLU A 4 -6.99 -5.68 17.97
CA GLU A 4 -5.64 -5.68 18.52
C GLU A 4 -4.81 -4.61 17.83
N VAL A 5 -4.66 -3.47 18.47
CA VAL A 5 -3.90 -2.34 17.90
C VAL A 5 -2.39 -2.60 17.86
N ASP A 6 -1.91 -3.56 18.65
CA ASP A 6 -0.50 -3.91 18.68
C ASP A 6 -0.10 -4.94 17.63
N ARG A 7 -1.07 -5.53 16.97
CA ARG A 7 -0.81 -6.56 15.98
C ARG A 7 -0.34 -5.96 14.67
N VAL A 8 0.78 -6.45 14.17
CA VAL A 8 1.30 -6.09 12.86
C VAL A 8 1.18 -7.29 11.93
N GLU A 9 0.54 -7.10 10.81
CA GLU A 9 0.47 -8.11 9.76
C GLU A 9 1.58 -7.84 8.76
N VAL A 10 2.23 -8.90 8.27
CA VAL A 10 3.22 -8.81 7.21
C VAL A 10 2.69 -9.57 6.01
N VAL A 11 2.59 -8.88 4.89
CA VAL A 11 2.05 -9.46 3.66
C VAL A 11 3.10 -9.29 2.57
N THR A 12 3.41 -10.39 1.88
CA THR A 12 4.41 -10.39 0.80
C THR A 12 3.77 -10.89 -0.50
N VAL A 13 4.03 -10.22 -1.60
CA VAL A 13 3.67 -10.69 -2.93
C VAL A 13 4.94 -10.82 -3.76
N THR A 14 5.03 -11.87 -4.54
CA THR A 14 6.23 -12.20 -5.31
C THR A 14 5.86 -12.50 -6.76
N ASP A 15 6.64 -11.95 -7.68
CA ASP A 15 6.54 -12.32 -9.08
C ASP A 15 7.34 -13.62 -9.30
N PRO A 16 6.69 -14.71 -9.71
CA PRO A 16 7.37 -16.01 -9.81
C PRO A 16 8.42 -16.08 -10.93
N GLU A 17 8.29 -15.25 -11.96
CA GLU A 17 9.23 -15.28 -13.09
C GLU A 17 10.54 -14.58 -12.76
N THR A 18 10.48 -13.45 -12.06
CA THR A 18 11.66 -12.63 -11.81
C THR A 18 12.16 -12.70 -10.38
N GLY A 19 11.34 -13.20 -9.45
CA GLY A 19 11.64 -13.20 -8.02
C GLY A 19 11.47 -11.85 -7.35
N ARG A 20 11.08 -10.81 -8.09
CA ARG A 20 10.80 -9.50 -7.49
C ARG A 20 9.64 -9.61 -6.54
N ARG A 21 9.69 -8.83 -5.46
CA ARG A 21 8.65 -8.89 -4.44
C ARG A 21 8.45 -7.52 -3.80
N LEU A 22 7.23 -7.33 -3.29
CA LEU A 22 6.90 -6.23 -2.41
C LEU A 22 6.43 -6.81 -1.08
N GLN A 23 6.80 -6.16 0.00
CA GLN A 23 6.39 -6.55 1.33
C GLN A 23 5.73 -5.38 2.01
N ALA A 24 4.61 -5.64 2.68
CA ALA A 24 3.87 -4.63 3.43
C ALA A 24 3.83 -5.01 4.89
N TRP A 25 4.14 -4.04 5.74
CA TRP A 25 3.90 -4.12 7.19
C TRP A 25 2.65 -3.30 7.44
N VAL A 26 1.63 -3.95 7.99
CA VAL A 26 0.30 -3.39 8.08
C VAL A 26 -0.11 -3.31 9.54
N ARG A 27 -0.55 -2.14 9.96
CA ARG A 27 -1.06 -1.94 11.32
C ARG A 27 -2.43 -1.28 11.26
N ARG A 28 -3.38 -1.94 11.90
CA ARG A 28 -4.73 -1.40 12.02
C ARG A 28 -4.82 -0.52 13.26
N LEU A 29 -5.40 0.66 13.11
CA LEU A 29 -5.64 1.61 14.20
C LEU A 29 -7.13 1.93 14.22
N GLY A 30 -7.91 1.13 14.95
CA GLY A 30 -9.37 1.24 14.91
C GLY A 30 -9.88 0.91 13.51
N ASP A 31 -10.56 1.85 12.88
CA ASP A 31 -11.05 1.69 11.51
C ASP A 31 -10.05 2.16 10.45
N ASP A 32 -8.93 2.71 10.90
CA ASP A 32 -7.89 3.24 10.02
C ASP A 32 -6.74 2.25 9.87
N VAL A 33 -5.88 2.48 8.89
CA VAL A 33 -4.80 1.55 8.57
C VAL A 33 -3.53 2.32 8.19
N VAL A 34 -2.41 1.81 8.66
CA VAL A 34 -1.08 2.28 8.25
C VAL A 34 -0.36 1.13 7.58
N VAL A 35 0.17 1.37 6.39
CA VAL A 35 0.87 0.36 5.58
C VAL A 35 2.24 0.91 5.19
N ALA A 36 3.28 0.13 5.46
CA ALA A 36 4.64 0.44 4.99
C ALA A 36 5.03 -0.57 3.93
N ILE A 37 5.32 -0.11 2.72
CA ILE A 37 5.70 -0.96 1.60
C ILE A 37 7.19 -0.80 1.31
N GLY A 38 7.88 -1.93 1.23
CA GLY A 38 9.28 -1.97 0.83
C GLY A 38 9.53 -3.02 -0.22
N GLY A 39 10.56 -2.82 -1.03
CA GLY A 39 10.94 -3.79 -2.05
C GLY A 39 12.26 -3.43 -2.71
N GLY A 40 12.73 -4.34 -3.55
CA GLY A 40 14.01 -4.20 -4.22
C GLY A 40 15.18 -4.51 -3.30
N ASP A 41 16.35 -4.00 -3.68
CA ASP A 41 17.59 -4.24 -2.94
C ASP A 41 17.85 -3.19 -1.85
N LEU A 42 17.09 -2.11 -1.82
CA LEU A 42 17.28 -1.03 -0.85
C LEU A 42 15.93 -0.41 -0.47
N PRO A 43 15.15 -1.08 0.40
CA PRO A 43 13.90 -0.51 0.89
C PRO A 43 14.14 0.81 1.63
N HIS A 44 13.22 1.76 1.46
CA HIS A 44 13.34 3.07 2.08
C HIS A 44 11.97 3.74 2.13
N VAL A 45 11.90 4.96 2.64
CA VAL A 45 10.69 5.77 2.53
C VAL A 45 10.88 6.74 1.36
N GLY A 46 10.16 6.50 0.27
CA GLY A 46 10.23 7.34 -0.93
C GLY A 46 9.05 8.29 -1.04
N CYS A 47 7.88 7.87 -0.58
CA CYS A 47 6.72 8.75 -0.53
C CYS A 47 5.78 8.31 0.59
N VAL A 48 4.87 9.21 0.95
CA VAL A 48 3.81 8.97 1.92
C VAL A 48 2.50 9.42 1.30
N VAL A 49 1.49 8.57 1.35
CA VAL A 49 0.16 8.87 0.81
C VAL A 49 -0.87 8.71 1.91
N LEU A 50 -1.73 9.70 2.05
CA LEU A 50 -2.90 9.63 2.93
C LEU A 50 -4.14 9.64 2.07
N ALA A 51 -4.97 8.61 2.16
CA ALA A 51 -6.26 8.55 1.51
C ALA A 51 -7.36 8.61 2.57
N VAL A 52 -8.33 9.48 2.38
CA VAL A 52 -9.42 9.71 3.33
C VAL A 52 -10.74 9.47 2.61
N PRO A 53 -11.71 8.78 3.25
CA PRO A 53 -13.00 8.51 2.61
C PRO A 53 -13.73 9.79 2.24
N SER A 54 -14.47 9.74 1.15
CA SER A 54 -15.34 10.84 0.77
C SER A 54 -16.42 11.01 1.85
N PRO A 55 -16.75 12.25 2.24
CA PRO A 55 -17.79 12.48 3.25
C PRO A 55 -19.20 12.21 2.74
N LYS A 56 -19.39 11.95 1.44
CA LYS A 56 -20.70 11.73 0.84
C LYS A 56 -20.83 10.30 0.33
N GLY A 57 -21.84 9.58 0.83
CA GLY A 57 -22.17 8.24 0.37
C GLY A 57 -21.16 7.18 0.77
N PRO A 58 -21.33 5.95 0.30
CA PRO A 58 -20.45 4.84 0.60
C PRO A 58 -19.03 5.08 0.05
N ALA A 59 -18.02 4.77 0.84
CA ALA A 59 -16.62 4.97 0.46
C ALA A 59 -16.25 4.24 -0.84
N ALA A 60 -16.85 3.07 -1.08
CA ALA A 60 -16.58 2.29 -2.30
C ALA A 60 -17.04 2.97 -3.58
N GLU A 61 -18.00 3.89 -3.50
CA GLU A 61 -18.56 4.58 -4.66
C GLU A 61 -17.91 5.92 -4.95
N HIS A 62 -17.05 6.40 -4.06
CA HIS A 62 -16.43 7.71 -4.17
C HIS A 62 -14.93 7.61 -4.21
N THR A 63 -14.33 8.48 -5.03
CA THR A 63 -12.87 8.59 -5.06
C THR A 63 -12.40 9.20 -3.73
N PRO A 64 -11.50 8.56 -3.01
CA PRO A 64 -10.94 9.14 -1.79
C PRO A 64 -10.24 10.47 -2.04
N SER A 65 -10.23 11.33 -1.02
CA SER A 65 -9.36 12.51 -1.04
C SER A 65 -7.94 12.05 -0.71
N VAL A 66 -6.97 12.46 -1.52
CA VAL A 66 -5.60 11.95 -1.41
C VAL A 66 -4.61 13.10 -1.25
N SER A 67 -3.69 12.94 -0.31
CA SER A 67 -2.54 13.84 -0.12
C SER A 67 -1.26 13.02 -0.29
N VAL A 68 -0.31 13.58 -1.02
CA VAL A 68 0.95 12.88 -1.31
C VAL A 68 2.13 13.75 -0.92
N LEU A 69 3.08 13.14 -0.20
CA LEU A 69 4.37 13.74 0.11
C LEU A 69 5.45 12.86 -0.50
N THR A 70 6.29 13.43 -1.34
CA THR A 70 7.38 12.69 -1.98
C THR A 70 8.72 13.18 -1.50
N ILE A 71 9.68 12.26 -1.40
CA ILE A 71 11.08 12.57 -1.09
C ILE A 71 11.85 12.48 -2.40
N PRO A 72 12.23 13.61 -3.01
CA PRO A 72 12.98 13.58 -4.27
C PRO A 72 14.33 12.86 -4.10
N PRO A 73 14.82 12.12 -5.10
CA PRO A 73 14.25 11.93 -6.43
C PRO A 73 13.35 10.69 -6.57
N HIS A 74 12.82 10.18 -5.46
CA HIS A 74 12.05 8.94 -5.46
C HIS A 74 10.69 9.10 -6.13
N LYS A 75 10.23 8.05 -6.81
CA LYS A 75 9.02 8.07 -7.64
C LYS A 75 8.11 6.89 -7.35
N GLU A 76 7.88 6.61 -6.07
CA GLU A 76 7.05 5.47 -5.66
C GLU A 76 5.56 5.78 -5.58
N GLU A 77 5.13 7.01 -5.91
CA GLU A 77 3.72 7.35 -5.90
C GLU A 77 2.86 6.39 -6.74
N PRO A 78 3.30 5.94 -7.94
CA PRO A 78 2.52 4.99 -8.73
C PRO A 78 2.27 3.64 -8.05
N ILE A 79 3.04 3.32 -7.00
CA ILE A 79 2.80 2.13 -6.17
C ILE A 79 1.94 2.50 -4.97
N ALA A 80 2.34 3.53 -4.23
CA ALA A 80 1.70 3.88 -2.96
C ALA A 80 0.29 4.40 -3.13
N ARG A 81 0.05 5.27 -4.10
CA ARG A 81 -1.25 5.92 -4.26
C ARG A 81 -2.37 4.93 -4.61
N PRO A 82 -2.21 4.04 -5.61
CA PRO A 82 -3.25 3.06 -5.89
C PRO A 82 -3.56 2.13 -4.71
N VAL A 83 -2.54 1.75 -3.95
CA VAL A 83 -2.73 0.92 -2.75
C VAL A 83 -3.55 1.68 -1.71
N ALA A 84 -3.20 2.93 -1.44
CA ALA A 84 -3.91 3.75 -0.46
C ALA A 84 -5.38 3.96 -0.87
N GLU A 85 -5.62 4.27 -2.14
CA GLU A 85 -6.98 4.48 -2.64
C GLU A 85 -7.81 3.19 -2.57
N ALA A 86 -7.23 2.07 -2.99
CA ALA A 86 -7.93 0.78 -2.98
C ALA A 86 -8.31 0.34 -1.57
N LEU A 87 -7.39 0.46 -0.62
CA LEU A 87 -7.65 0.09 0.77
C LEU A 87 -8.66 1.04 1.42
N CYS A 88 -8.56 2.34 1.14
CA CYS A 88 -9.51 3.32 1.65
C CYS A 88 -10.93 3.02 1.18
N ARG A 89 -11.10 2.73 -0.11
CA ARG A 89 -12.42 2.36 -0.66
C ARG A 89 -12.95 1.08 -0.03
N ARG A 90 -12.10 0.09 0.11
CA ARG A 90 -12.50 -1.24 0.57
C ARG A 90 -12.81 -1.28 2.06
N LEU A 91 -12.00 -0.62 2.87
CA LEU A 91 -12.11 -0.70 4.33
C LEU A 91 -12.90 0.46 4.94
N GLY A 92 -13.03 1.58 4.22
CA GLY A 92 -13.87 2.68 4.64
C GLY A 92 -13.23 3.64 5.66
N GLY A 93 -11.97 3.46 6.01
CA GLY A 93 -11.24 4.32 6.94
C GLY A 93 -10.11 5.07 6.28
N ALA A 94 -9.49 5.99 7.03
CA ALA A 94 -8.29 6.67 6.58
C ALA A 94 -7.15 5.66 6.41
N THR A 95 -6.41 5.77 5.32
CA THR A 95 -5.33 4.85 5.00
C THR A 95 -4.06 5.63 4.71
N VAL A 96 -3.00 5.32 5.45
CA VAL A 96 -1.66 5.87 5.22
C VAL A 96 -0.82 4.79 4.60
N VAL A 97 -0.17 5.10 3.47
CA VAL A 97 0.76 4.17 2.82
C VAL A 97 2.09 4.87 2.61
N THR A 98 3.16 4.27 3.08
CA THR A 98 4.51 4.67 2.70
C THR A 98 5.05 3.64 1.73
N ALA A 99 5.85 4.05 0.76
CA ALA A 99 6.47 3.12 -0.16
C ALA A 99 7.89 3.56 -0.49
N GLY A 100 8.78 2.58 -0.51
CA GLY A 100 10.16 2.79 -0.93
C GLY A 100 10.67 1.52 -1.58
N VAL A 101 10.87 1.58 -2.90
CA VAL A 101 11.32 0.46 -3.71
C VAL A 101 12.51 0.93 -4.54
N HIS A 102 13.64 0.25 -4.39
CA HIS A 102 14.81 0.55 -5.19
C HIS A 102 15.45 -0.75 -5.67
N GLU A 103 15.74 -0.80 -6.95
CA GLU A 103 16.47 -1.91 -7.53
C GLU A 103 17.52 -1.33 -8.45
N THR A 104 18.79 -1.63 -8.15
CA THR A 104 19.92 -1.15 -8.97
C THR A 104 19.81 -1.70 -10.37
N GLY A 105 19.92 -0.80 -11.37
CA GLY A 105 19.88 -1.20 -12.78
C GLY A 105 18.51 -1.59 -13.30
N ILE A 106 17.43 -1.24 -12.59
CA ILE A 106 16.09 -1.60 -13.03
C ILE A 106 15.76 -0.99 -14.40
N ASP A 107 15.13 -1.78 -15.25
CA ASP A 107 14.64 -1.34 -16.55
C ASP A 107 13.12 -1.16 -16.53
N ARG A 108 12.54 -0.79 -17.68
CA ARG A 108 11.11 -0.56 -17.79
C ARG A 108 10.31 -1.82 -17.44
N SER A 109 10.74 -2.98 -17.89
CA SER A 109 10.00 -4.22 -17.61
C SER A 109 10.01 -4.54 -16.13
N GLY A 110 11.09 -4.25 -15.42
CA GLY A 110 11.16 -4.40 -13.98
C GLY A 110 10.22 -3.45 -13.26
N LEU A 111 10.15 -2.20 -13.72
CA LEU A 111 9.21 -1.22 -13.16
C LEU A 111 7.76 -1.69 -13.30
N GLU A 112 7.41 -2.24 -14.47
CA GLU A 112 6.06 -2.75 -14.71
C GLU A 112 5.71 -3.91 -13.76
N VAL A 113 6.69 -4.75 -13.44
CA VAL A 113 6.50 -5.82 -12.46
C VAL A 113 6.14 -5.25 -11.09
N TYR A 114 6.88 -4.24 -10.62
CA TYR A 114 6.57 -3.64 -9.32
C TYR A 114 5.21 -2.95 -9.30
N LEU A 115 4.79 -2.32 -10.40
CA LEU A 115 3.45 -1.73 -10.48
C LEU A 115 2.36 -2.80 -10.36
N ARG A 116 2.54 -3.92 -11.03
CA ARG A 116 1.61 -5.05 -10.95
C ARG A 116 1.60 -5.64 -9.53
N LEU A 117 2.78 -5.80 -8.93
CA LEU A 117 2.88 -6.30 -7.56
C LEU A 117 2.19 -5.35 -6.58
N GLY A 118 2.22 -4.05 -6.84
CA GLY A 118 1.49 -3.08 -6.01
C GLY A 118 0.00 -3.34 -6.00
N ALA A 119 -0.59 -3.60 -7.16
CA ALA A 119 -2.01 -3.94 -7.26
C ALA A 119 -2.32 -5.26 -6.54
N ASP A 120 -1.47 -6.26 -6.72
CA ASP A 120 -1.64 -7.55 -6.04
C ASP A 120 -1.52 -7.39 -4.52
N LEU A 121 -0.62 -6.55 -4.07
CA LEU A 121 -0.41 -6.29 -2.65
C LEU A 121 -1.62 -5.62 -2.01
N ALA A 122 -2.24 -4.66 -2.71
CA ALA A 122 -3.44 -4.00 -2.21
C ALA A 122 -4.56 -5.02 -1.99
N GLU A 123 -4.74 -5.94 -2.93
CA GLU A 123 -5.73 -6.99 -2.81
C GLU A 123 -5.40 -7.95 -1.65
N ALA A 124 -4.16 -8.38 -1.55
CA ALA A 124 -3.73 -9.31 -0.51
C ALA A 124 -3.87 -8.68 0.89
N VAL A 125 -3.50 -7.42 1.04
CA VAL A 125 -3.64 -6.70 2.32
C VAL A 125 -5.12 -6.54 2.68
N GLY A 126 -5.94 -6.14 1.71
CA GLY A 126 -7.38 -6.01 1.93
C GLY A 126 -8.01 -7.31 2.38
N ASP A 127 -7.68 -8.41 1.72
CA ASP A 127 -8.17 -9.75 2.09
C ASP A 127 -7.74 -10.10 3.52
N ARG A 128 -6.49 -9.87 3.86
CA ARG A 128 -5.97 -10.18 5.19
C ARG A 128 -6.69 -9.38 6.27
N LEU A 129 -6.93 -8.09 6.03
CA LEU A 129 -7.58 -7.23 7.02
C LEU A 129 -9.07 -7.56 7.18
N GLU A 130 -9.74 -7.95 6.13
CA GLU A 130 -11.13 -8.37 6.22
C GLU A 130 -11.27 -9.68 6.96
N ASP A 131 -10.35 -10.61 6.76
CA ASP A 131 -10.37 -11.90 7.44
C ASP A 131 -10.14 -11.77 8.95
N THR A 132 -9.48 -10.69 9.39
CA THR A 132 -9.15 -10.47 10.80
C THR A 132 -10.06 -9.44 11.48
N ALA A 133 -11.04 -8.92 10.75
CA ALA A 133 -11.94 -7.87 11.26
C ALA A 133 -13.01 -8.40 12.27
#